data_758d9edbd1a9d53059da1a057536665c
#
_entry.id   758d9edbd1a9d53059da1a057536665c
#
_cell.length_a   1.000
_cell.length_b   1.000
_cell.length_c   1.000
_cell.angle_alpha   90.00
_cell.angle_beta   90.00
_cell.angle_gamma   90.00
#
_symmetry.space_group_name_H-M   'P 1'
#
loop_
_entity.id
_entity.type
_entity.pdbx_description
1 polymer ?
#
loop_
_entity_poly.entity_id
_entity_poly.type
_entity_poly.pdbx_seq_one_letter_code
_entity_poly.pdbx_strand_id
1 'polypeptide(L)'
;NWKIVKLVLKEFKVKAKNLKLIARTEEDLRIISAHLQDSIVSMENIASLKKNRIFLMQLNRFMWEDVEKGVFRKNKRIRTILKFDNVIEVNSKNINQKSEDKFLDFLAIECTQMPDENYVMKLIFSGDSVIKVVAEVIEVALDDQGEPWDTKNKPKHKVL
;
A
#
# COMPACT_ATOMS: atom_id res chain seq x y z
N ASN A 1 13.40 8.41 7.56
CA ASN A 1 13.08 8.31 8.98
C ASN A 1 13.77 7.08 9.59
N TRP A 2 14.67 7.34 10.53
CA TRP A 2 15.47 6.30 11.20
C TRP A 2 14.63 5.28 11.98
N LYS A 3 13.44 5.68 12.46
CA LYS A 3 12.48 4.75 13.10
C LYS A 3 11.99 3.67 12.14
N ILE A 4 11.73 4.04 10.90
CA ILE A 4 11.30 3.09 9.86
C ILE A 4 12.46 2.15 9.53
N VAL A 5 13.68 2.66 9.39
CA VAL A 5 14.87 1.85 9.12
C VAL A 5 15.15 0.86 10.25
N LYS A 6 15.05 1.29 11.51
CA LYS A 6 15.21 0.41 12.67
C LYS A 6 14.13 -0.67 12.75
N LEU A 7 12.89 -0.33 12.44
CA LEU A 7 11.79 -1.30 12.38
C LEU A 7 12.04 -2.34 11.30
N VAL A 8 12.45 -1.92 10.11
CA VAL A 8 12.78 -2.81 9.00
C VAL A 8 13.92 -3.77 9.38
N LEU A 9 14.99 -3.27 10.00
CA LEU A 9 16.14 -4.08 10.41
C LEU A 9 15.82 -5.04 11.55
N LYS A 10 14.96 -4.64 12.48
CA LYS A 10 14.56 -5.48 13.61
C LYS A 10 13.66 -6.64 13.16
N GLU A 11 12.82 -6.41 12.17
CA GLU A 11 11.90 -7.42 11.65
C GLU A 11 12.53 -8.39 10.67
N PHE A 12 13.66 -8.03 10.08
CA PHE A 12 14.43 -8.95 9.26
C PHE A 12 14.84 -10.22 10.02
N LYS A 13 14.87 -10.17 11.34
CA LYS A 13 15.24 -11.31 12.20
C LYS A 13 14.07 -12.20 12.63
N VAL A 14 12.80 -11.76 12.50
CA VAL A 14 11.62 -12.47 13.04
C VAL A 14 10.77 -13.15 11.95
N LYS A 15 11.27 -13.33 10.84
CA LYS A 15 10.64 -13.33 9.55
C LYS A 15 10.12 -14.54 8.88
N ALA A 16 9.62 -15.53 9.53
CA ALA A 16 9.04 -16.65 8.79
C ALA A 16 7.59 -16.43 8.29
N LYS A 17 6.88 -15.38 8.69
CA LYS A 17 5.44 -15.25 8.49
C LYS A 17 4.95 -13.96 7.83
N ASN A 18 5.80 -12.92 7.71
CA ASN A 18 5.39 -11.63 7.16
C ASN A 18 5.53 -11.60 5.65
N LEU A 19 4.52 -11.10 4.99
CA LEU A 19 4.51 -10.95 3.54
C LEU A 19 5.50 -9.87 3.11
N LYS A 20 6.31 -10.20 2.11
CA LYS A 20 7.17 -9.24 1.42
C LYS A 20 7.06 -9.48 -0.08
N LEU A 21 6.60 -8.48 -0.81
CA LEU A 21 6.43 -8.54 -2.25
C LEU A 21 7.19 -7.41 -2.93
N ILE A 22 7.73 -7.70 -4.11
CA ILE A 22 8.35 -6.71 -4.98
C ILE A 22 7.68 -6.80 -6.35
N ALA A 23 7.20 -5.66 -6.85
CA ALA A 23 6.61 -5.55 -8.17
C ALA A 23 7.57 -4.85 -9.13
N ARG A 24 7.80 -5.44 -10.30
CA ARG A 24 8.57 -4.88 -11.40
C ARG A 24 7.80 -4.86 -12.71
N THR A 25 6.61 -5.42 -12.72
CA THR A 25 5.71 -5.48 -13.88
C THR A 25 4.31 -5.04 -13.49
N GLU A 26 3.48 -4.73 -14.48
CA GLU A 26 2.07 -4.41 -14.23
C GLU A 26 1.33 -5.60 -13.60
N GLU A 27 1.68 -6.81 -13.98
CA GLU A 27 1.10 -8.02 -13.41
C GLU A 27 1.44 -8.18 -11.93
N ASP A 28 2.69 -7.94 -11.55
CA ASP A 28 3.11 -7.93 -10.14
C ASP A 28 2.34 -6.90 -9.32
N LEU A 29 2.07 -5.72 -9.90
CA LEU A 29 1.28 -4.67 -9.24
C LEU A 29 -0.15 -5.11 -8.96
N ARG A 30 -0.74 -5.93 -9.81
CA ARG A 30 -2.07 -6.50 -9.56
C ARG A 30 -2.09 -7.38 -8.33
N ILE A 31 -1.02 -8.14 -8.11
CA ILE A 31 -0.87 -8.97 -6.91
C ILE A 31 -0.80 -8.09 -5.65
N ILE A 32 0.03 -7.06 -5.68
CA ILE A 32 0.12 -6.09 -4.57
C ILE A 32 -1.23 -5.40 -4.35
N SER A 33 -1.88 -4.97 -5.42
CA SER A 33 -3.19 -4.34 -5.36
C SER A 33 -4.23 -5.22 -4.67
N ALA A 34 -4.24 -6.52 -4.98
CA ALA A 34 -5.15 -7.48 -4.35
C ALA A 34 -4.90 -7.62 -2.85
N HIS A 35 -3.65 -7.65 -2.42
CA HIS A 35 -3.31 -7.71 -1.00
C HIS A 35 -3.66 -6.43 -0.23
N LEU A 36 -3.69 -5.29 -0.93
CA LEU A 36 -3.96 -3.99 -0.33
C LEU A 36 -5.44 -3.60 -0.34
N GLN A 37 -6.29 -4.35 -1.01
CA GLN A 37 -7.71 -4.02 -1.09
C GLN A 37 -8.30 -3.85 0.32
N ASP A 38 -9.02 -2.76 0.51
CA ASP A 38 -9.63 -2.36 1.78
C ASP A 38 -8.65 -2.05 2.92
N SER A 39 -7.39 -1.80 2.59
CA SER A 39 -6.45 -1.24 3.54
C SER A 39 -6.88 0.16 3.97
N ILE A 40 -6.56 0.49 5.21
CA ILE A 40 -6.84 1.80 5.78
C ILE A 40 -5.52 2.56 5.88
N VAL A 41 -5.50 3.78 5.37
CA VAL A 41 -4.34 4.65 5.46
C VAL A 41 -4.73 5.99 6.07
N SER A 42 -3.88 6.50 6.97
CA SER A 42 -3.98 7.85 7.50
C SER A 42 -3.09 8.78 6.69
N MET A 43 -3.54 10.00 6.44
CA MET A 43 -2.75 11.02 5.72
C MET A 43 -1.39 11.29 6.38
N GLU A 44 -1.29 11.14 7.69
CA GLU A 44 -0.03 11.29 8.43
C GLU A 44 1.04 10.26 8.05
N ASN A 45 0.61 9.14 7.49
CA ASN A 45 1.46 8.01 7.17
C ASN A 45 1.84 7.94 5.69
N ILE A 46 1.74 9.08 4.99
CA ILE A 46 2.13 9.24 3.60
C ILE A 46 3.31 10.19 3.54
N ALA A 47 4.38 9.81 2.86
CA ALA A 47 5.56 10.64 2.72
C ALA A 47 6.11 10.61 1.29
N SER A 48 6.40 11.77 0.76
CA SER A 48 7.08 11.92 -0.52
C SER A 48 8.50 12.46 -0.29
N LEU A 49 9.50 11.63 -0.55
CA LEU A 49 10.90 11.99 -0.40
C LEU A 49 11.48 12.37 -1.76
N LYS A 50 11.29 13.60 -2.18
CA LYS A 50 11.64 14.08 -3.54
C LYS A 50 13.11 13.91 -3.87
N LYS A 51 14.01 14.19 -2.93
CA LYS A 51 15.46 14.06 -3.14
C LYS A 51 15.87 12.62 -3.41
N ASN A 52 15.21 11.68 -2.79
CA ASN A 52 15.49 10.25 -2.93
C ASN A 52 14.66 9.59 -4.04
N ARG A 53 13.70 10.33 -4.61
CA ARG A 53 12.78 9.84 -5.61
C ARG A 53 11.97 8.63 -5.11
N ILE A 54 11.50 8.73 -3.87
CA ILE A 54 10.75 7.69 -3.17
C ILE A 54 9.41 8.24 -2.72
N PHE A 55 8.36 7.45 -2.88
CA PHE A 55 7.05 7.66 -2.28
C PHE A 55 6.74 6.51 -1.34
N LEU A 56 6.35 6.83 -0.11
CA LEU A 56 6.07 5.86 0.96
C LEU A 56 4.67 6.02 1.51
N MET A 57 4.04 4.91 1.80
CA MET A 57 2.73 4.88 2.44
C MET A 57 2.70 3.73 3.46
N GLN A 58 2.27 4.03 4.68
CA GLN A 58 2.00 3.01 5.69
C GLN A 58 0.50 2.76 5.75
N LEU A 59 0.10 1.50 5.65
CA LEU A 59 -1.29 1.09 5.65
C LEU A 59 -1.53 0.00 6.69
N ASN A 60 -2.78 -0.12 7.10
CA ASN A 60 -3.26 -1.27 7.86
C ASN A 60 -4.04 -2.15 6.88
N ARG A 61 -3.39 -3.17 6.35
CA ARG A 61 -4.03 -4.05 5.38
C ARG A 61 -4.82 -5.16 6.05
N PHE A 62 -5.92 -5.57 5.40
CA PHE A 62 -6.68 -6.75 5.80
C PHE A 62 -5.96 -8.00 5.29
N MET A 63 -5.86 -9.02 6.13
CA MET A 63 -5.15 -10.26 5.77
C MET A 63 -6.08 -11.18 5.00
N TRP A 64 -6.25 -10.92 3.71
CA TRP A 64 -7.11 -11.67 2.80
C TRP A 64 -6.68 -13.13 2.66
N GLU A 65 -5.39 -13.42 2.78
CA GLU A 65 -4.83 -14.76 2.71
C GLU A 65 -5.41 -15.71 3.76
N ASP A 66 -5.76 -15.19 4.93
CA ASP A 66 -6.40 -16.00 5.98
C ASP A 66 -7.83 -16.39 5.63
N VAL A 67 -8.52 -15.55 4.88
CA VAL A 67 -9.88 -15.83 4.42
C VAL A 67 -9.89 -16.93 3.37
N GLU A 68 -8.92 -16.92 2.46
CA GLU A 68 -8.79 -17.93 1.39
C GLU A 68 -8.51 -19.33 1.93
N LYS A 69 -7.87 -19.44 3.07
CA LYS A 69 -7.55 -20.74 3.69
C LYS A 69 -8.76 -21.44 4.30
N GLY A 70 -9.95 -20.80 4.31
CA GLY A 70 -11.21 -21.42 4.75
C GLY A 70 -11.21 -21.93 6.19
N VAL A 71 -10.29 -21.47 7.00
CA VAL A 71 -10.14 -21.90 8.38
C VAL A 71 -10.91 -20.95 9.30
N PHE A 72 -11.43 -21.47 10.43
CA PHE A 72 -12.03 -20.70 11.51
C PHE A 72 -10.99 -19.80 12.19
N ARG A 73 -10.37 -18.92 11.40
CA ARG A 73 -9.43 -17.93 11.94
C ARG A 73 -10.14 -16.59 12.10
N LYS A 74 -9.82 -15.90 13.17
CA LYS A 74 -10.26 -14.52 13.38
C LYS A 74 -9.71 -13.66 12.24
N ASN A 75 -10.54 -12.74 11.75
CA ASN A 75 -10.09 -11.75 10.78
C ASN A 75 -8.97 -10.90 11.40
N LYS A 76 -7.93 -10.65 10.62
CA LYS A 76 -6.75 -9.91 11.09
C LYS A 76 -6.38 -8.78 10.15
N ARG A 77 -5.79 -7.75 10.72
CA ARG A 77 -5.09 -6.70 10.00
C ARG A 77 -3.63 -6.70 10.39
N ILE A 78 -2.78 -6.25 9.49
CA ILE A 78 -1.35 -6.06 9.74
C ILE A 78 -0.91 -4.73 9.16
N ARG A 79 0.03 -4.08 9.85
CA ARG A 79 0.67 -2.89 9.30
C ARG A 79 1.58 -3.27 8.15
N THR A 80 1.53 -2.53 7.06
CA THR A 80 2.38 -2.75 5.90
C THR A 80 2.90 -1.42 5.36
N ILE A 81 4.06 -1.47 4.72
CA ILE A 81 4.64 -0.31 4.04
C ILE A 81 4.63 -0.58 2.55
N LEU A 82 4.08 0.37 1.80
CA LEU A 82 4.13 0.40 0.34
C LEU A 82 5.14 1.47 -0.08
N LYS A 83 6.17 1.05 -0.82
CA LYS A 83 7.26 1.92 -1.24
C LYS A 83 7.39 1.91 -2.76
N PHE A 84 7.43 3.10 -3.35
CA PHE A 84 7.68 3.33 -4.77
C PHE A 84 9.06 3.95 -4.94
N ASP A 85 9.90 3.33 -5.74
CA ASP A 85 11.21 3.86 -6.13
C ASP A 85 11.16 4.51 -7.51
N ASN A 86 12.18 5.26 -7.85
CA ASN A 86 12.33 5.94 -9.14
C ASN A 86 11.18 6.88 -9.48
N VAL A 87 10.60 7.51 -8.47
CA VAL A 87 9.47 8.41 -8.61
C VAL A 87 9.92 9.76 -9.16
N ILE A 88 9.22 10.22 -10.20
CA ILE A 88 9.44 11.52 -10.83
C ILE A 88 8.49 12.57 -10.23
N GLU A 89 7.23 12.22 -10.04
CA GLU A 89 6.19 13.15 -9.65
C GLU A 89 5.09 12.43 -8.87
N VAL A 90 4.51 13.11 -7.88
CA VAL A 90 3.35 12.65 -7.13
C VAL A 90 2.31 13.76 -7.11
N ASN A 91 1.08 13.44 -7.53
CA ASN A 91 -0.06 14.35 -7.49
C ASN A 91 -1.23 13.68 -6.78
N SER A 92 -2.05 14.46 -6.12
CA SER A 92 -3.27 13.95 -5.48
C SER A 92 -4.50 14.72 -6.00
N LYS A 93 -5.63 14.01 -6.01
CA LYS A 93 -6.93 14.55 -6.40
C LYS A 93 -7.97 14.16 -5.36
N ASN A 94 -8.79 15.12 -4.96
CA ASN A 94 -9.87 14.93 -3.97
C ASN A 94 -9.36 14.42 -2.61
N ILE A 95 -8.14 14.78 -2.26
CA ILE A 95 -7.58 14.50 -0.94
C ILE A 95 -7.40 15.84 -0.23
N ASN A 96 -8.12 16.00 0.88
CA ASN A 96 -8.00 17.20 1.69
C ASN A 96 -6.83 17.03 2.67
N GLN A 97 -5.70 17.64 2.34
CA GLN A 97 -4.49 17.59 3.17
C GLN A 97 -4.63 18.32 4.51
N LYS A 98 -5.69 19.12 4.68
CA LYS A 98 -5.92 19.94 5.88
C LYS A 98 -6.76 19.25 6.94
N SER A 99 -7.41 18.13 6.67
CA SER A 99 -8.17 17.42 7.68
C SER A 99 -7.31 16.32 8.30
N GLU A 100 -6.92 16.54 9.55
CA GLU A 100 -6.07 15.65 10.33
C GLU A 100 -6.72 14.28 10.61
N ASP A 101 -8.04 14.16 10.42
CA ASP A 101 -8.82 12.99 10.82
C ASP A 101 -9.27 12.11 9.65
N LYS A 102 -8.66 12.27 8.45
CA LYS A 102 -9.07 11.46 7.32
C LYS A 102 -8.27 10.18 7.18
N PHE A 103 -8.99 9.10 7.37
CA PHE A 103 -8.59 7.79 6.90
C PHE A 103 -9.09 7.61 5.46
N LEU A 104 -8.24 7.03 4.63
CA LEU A 104 -8.60 6.65 3.27
C LEU A 104 -8.71 5.14 3.18
N ASP A 105 -9.75 4.66 2.51
CA ASP A 105 -9.90 3.25 2.19
C ASP A 105 -9.29 2.98 0.83
N PHE A 106 -8.28 2.14 0.81
CA PHE A 106 -7.58 1.76 -0.42
C PHE A 106 -8.40 0.78 -1.24
N LEU A 107 -8.59 1.06 -2.52
CA LEU A 107 -9.35 0.19 -3.42
C LEU A 107 -8.46 -0.57 -4.40
N ALA A 108 -7.58 0.12 -5.11
CA ALA A 108 -6.78 -0.51 -6.16
C ALA A 108 -5.58 0.33 -6.59
N ILE A 109 -4.62 -0.32 -7.25
CA ILE A 109 -3.58 0.33 -8.04
C ILE A 109 -3.87 0.06 -9.52
N GLU A 110 -3.93 1.12 -10.32
CA GLU A 110 -4.00 1.04 -11.76
C GLU A 110 -2.71 1.56 -12.37
N CYS A 111 -2.15 0.85 -13.33
CA CYS A 111 -0.89 1.21 -13.97
C CYS A 111 -1.06 1.35 -15.48
N THR A 112 -0.51 2.42 -16.04
CA THR A 112 -0.47 2.67 -17.48
C THR A 112 0.92 3.14 -17.87
N GLN A 113 1.50 2.58 -18.92
CA GLN A 113 2.72 3.10 -19.52
C GLN A 113 2.40 4.28 -20.43
N MET A 114 3.13 5.37 -20.26
CA MET A 114 2.97 6.59 -21.06
C MET A 114 3.82 6.51 -22.35
N PRO A 115 3.52 7.36 -23.36
CA PRO A 115 4.30 7.39 -24.62
C PRO A 115 5.80 7.68 -24.42
N ASP A 116 6.18 8.38 -23.33
CA ASP A 116 7.57 8.69 -22.97
C ASP A 116 8.26 7.53 -22.23
N GLU A 117 7.64 6.35 -22.19
CA GLU A 117 8.08 5.14 -21.50
C GLU A 117 7.99 5.19 -19.98
N ASN A 118 7.63 6.33 -19.37
CA ASN A 118 7.35 6.40 -17.94
C ASN A 118 6.03 5.69 -17.59
N TYR A 119 5.89 5.32 -16.33
CA TYR A 119 4.68 4.67 -15.83
C TYR A 119 3.89 5.61 -14.95
N VAL A 120 2.58 5.58 -15.10
CA VAL A 120 1.64 6.25 -14.20
C VAL A 120 0.94 5.19 -13.38
N MET A 121 1.15 5.23 -12.07
CA MET A 121 0.50 4.34 -11.12
C MET A 121 -0.50 5.15 -10.31
N LYS A 122 -1.77 4.83 -10.44
CA LYS A 122 -2.85 5.49 -9.73
C LYS A 122 -3.26 4.67 -8.53
N LEU A 123 -3.12 5.25 -7.35
CA LEU A 123 -3.61 4.68 -6.11
C LEU A 123 -5.03 5.19 -5.91
N ILE A 124 -6.01 4.31 -6.02
CA ILE A 124 -7.42 4.65 -5.99
C ILE A 124 -7.98 4.37 -4.60
N PHE A 125 -8.62 5.36 -4.03
CA PHE A 125 -9.25 5.30 -2.71
C PHE A 125 -10.75 5.53 -2.83
N SER A 126 -11.50 5.17 -1.79
CA SER A 126 -12.92 5.48 -1.71
C SER A 126 -13.15 7.00 -1.76
N GLY A 127 -14.35 7.41 -2.18
CA GLY A 127 -14.73 8.82 -2.26
C GLY A 127 -14.04 9.60 -3.40
N ASP A 128 -13.72 8.92 -4.50
CA ASP A 128 -13.08 9.50 -5.69
C ASP A 128 -11.71 10.14 -5.41
N SER A 129 -11.05 9.70 -4.36
CA SER A 129 -9.70 10.16 -4.02
C SER A 129 -8.65 9.34 -4.77
N VAL A 130 -7.67 10.01 -5.33
CA VAL A 130 -6.61 9.37 -6.12
C VAL A 130 -5.26 10.00 -5.78
N ILE A 131 -4.24 9.15 -5.62
CA ILE A 131 -2.83 9.56 -5.64
C ILE A 131 -2.20 9.02 -6.91
N LYS A 132 -1.66 9.90 -7.71
CA LYS A 132 -0.99 9.56 -8.97
C LYS A 132 0.51 9.60 -8.77
N VAL A 133 1.15 8.45 -8.96
CA VAL A 133 2.62 8.31 -8.86
C VAL A 133 3.16 8.08 -10.27
N VAL A 134 4.05 8.97 -10.72
CA VAL A 134 4.76 8.83 -11.99
C VAL A 134 6.18 8.36 -11.70
N ALA A 135 6.60 7.29 -12.33
CA ALA A 135 7.92 6.70 -12.15
C ALA A 135 8.57 6.30 -13.47
N GLU A 136 9.90 6.28 -13.51
CA GLU A 136 10.63 5.85 -14.71
C GLU A 136 10.48 4.35 -14.97
N VAL A 137 10.43 3.57 -13.92
CA VAL A 137 10.25 2.12 -13.96
C VAL A 137 9.28 1.70 -12.86
N ILE A 138 8.73 0.51 -12.99
CA ILE A 138 7.95 -0.10 -11.91
C ILE A 138 8.94 -0.75 -10.95
N GLU A 139 9.03 -0.20 -9.76
CA GLU A 139 9.79 -0.78 -8.65
C GLU A 139 9.04 -0.45 -7.36
N VAL A 140 8.19 -1.37 -6.95
CA VAL A 140 7.28 -1.18 -5.82
C VAL A 140 7.45 -2.33 -4.84
N ALA A 141 7.62 -2.02 -3.58
CA ALA A 141 7.76 -3.01 -2.52
C ALA A 141 6.60 -2.91 -1.54
N LEU A 142 6.09 -4.06 -1.13
CA LEU A 142 5.13 -4.21 -0.06
C LEU A 142 5.78 -5.03 1.05
N ASP A 143 5.83 -4.49 2.25
CA ASP A 143 6.52 -5.13 3.36
C ASP A 143 5.70 -5.04 4.65
N ASP A 144 5.20 -6.18 5.12
CA ASP A 144 4.47 -6.27 6.37
C ASP A 144 5.36 -5.99 7.57
N GLN A 145 4.82 -5.28 8.56
CA GLN A 145 5.54 -4.83 9.74
C GLN A 145 4.83 -5.28 11.02
N GLY A 146 5.60 -5.82 11.95
CA GLY A 146 5.10 -6.17 13.27
C GLY A 146 4.20 -7.39 13.30
N GLU A 147 3.37 -7.44 14.33
CA GLU A 147 2.44 -8.53 14.55
C GLU A 147 1.04 -8.18 14.08
N PRO A 148 0.33 -9.12 13.48
CA PRO A 148 -1.07 -8.90 13.12
C PRO A 148 -1.94 -8.78 14.38
N TRP A 149 -3.08 -8.08 14.24
CA TRP A 149 -4.06 -7.97 15.31
C TRP A 149 -5.44 -8.37 14.80
N ASP A 150 -6.29 -8.82 15.73
CA ASP A 150 -7.65 -9.20 15.42
C ASP A 150 -8.49 -7.96 15.09
N THR A 151 -9.34 -8.09 14.07
CA THR A 151 -10.32 -7.08 13.72
C THR A 151 -11.71 -7.69 13.70
N LYS A 152 -12.71 -6.93 14.17
CA LYS A 152 -14.10 -7.41 14.21
C LYS A 152 -14.79 -7.31 12.85
N ASN A 153 -14.31 -6.42 11.99
CA ASN A 153 -14.98 -6.10 10.74
C ASN A 153 -14.23 -6.68 9.56
N LYS A 154 -14.86 -7.60 8.86
CA LYS A 154 -14.44 -8.02 7.54
C LYS A 154 -14.97 -7.02 6.52
N PRO A 155 -14.12 -6.45 5.67
CA PRO A 155 -14.60 -5.58 4.60
C PRO A 155 -15.58 -6.32 3.70
N LYS A 156 -16.71 -5.68 3.39
CA LYS A 156 -17.73 -6.24 2.52
C LYS A 156 -17.69 -5.54 1.18
N HIS A 157 -17.54 -6.31 0.12
CA HIS A 157 -17.70 -5.80 -1.23
C HIS A 157 -19.12 -6.15 -1.71
N LYS A 158 -19.79 -5.17 -2.31
CA LYS A 158 -21.01 -5.47 -3.07
C LYS A 158 -20.56 -6.23 -4.31
N VAL A 159 -20.98 -7.47 -4.40
CA VAL A 159 -20.85 -8.24 -5.64
C VAL A 159 -21.83 -7.61 -6.62
N LEU A 160 -21.30 -7.02 -7.66
CA LEU A 160 -22.09 -6.51 -8.78
C LEU A 160 -22.51 -7.66 -9.68
#